data_f65ec3c629e071ab1f7738f9059cdce8
#
_entry.id   f65ec3c629e071ab1f7738f9059cdce8
#
_cell.length_a   1.000
_cell.length_b   1.000
_cell.length_c   1.000
_cell.angle_alpha   90.00
_cell.angle_beta   90.00
_cell.angle_gamma   90.00
#
_symmetry.space_group_name_H-M   'P 1'
#
loop_
_entity.id
_entity.type
_entity.pdbx_description
1 polymer ?
#
loop_
_entity_poly.entity_id
_entity_poly.type
_entity_poly.pdbx_seq_one_letter_code
_entity_poly.pdbx_strand_id
1 'polypeptide(L)'
;FVFESEIELFILALSTLDLSEELKTYQVILFDAATKDVEIHIAMVFDQQSILEYLSLYEMFISSHYYLKYYETSILSLNELCIKSASVAIRNADITCFLPLLTHGQFLQNIPSMLESIPFQRILSERKNKFDNTIVVSAGPSLAKQLPLLKAYQDKAVIFCADGALSMLEKEGIVPDYVTNLDFTDLAMNFFQNKENKTSLNILSCATHPNVVHSLKAENCMIVLRNKALYQRFNLNDFGYIDTGTHVSHFS
;
A
#
# COMPACT_ATOMS: atom_id res chain seq x y z
N PHE A 1 -23.55 6.00 -7.33
CA PHE A 1 -23.46 4.62 -6.85
C PHE A 1 -24.69 4.29 -6.02
N VAL A 2 -25.22 3.08 -6.17
CA VAL A 2 -26.28 2.53 -5.35
C VAL A 2 -25.73 1.30 -4.64
N PHE A 3 -25.79 1.28 -3.32
CA PHE A 3 -25.39 0.14 -2.50
C PHE A 3 -26.64 -0.64 -2.11
N GLU A 4 -26.67 -1.93 -2.40
CA GLU A 4 -27.80 -2.80 -2.10
C GLU A 4 -27.35 -4.05 -1.34
N SER A 5 -27.88 -4.23 -0.14
CA SER A 5 -27.61 -5.38 0.72
C SER A 5 -28.64 -6.50 0.60
N GLU A 6 -29.86 -6.14 0.19
CA GLU A 6 -30.98 -7.06 0.13
C GLU A 6 -31.16 -7.57 -1.32
N ILE A 7 -30.32 -8.53 -1.71
CA ILE A 7 -30.23 -9.04 -3.09
C ILE A 7 -31.60 -9.53 -3.59
N GLU A 8 -32.39 -10.12 -2.73
CA GLU A 8 -33.73 -10.62 -3.07
C GLU A 8 -34.68 -9.48 -3.45
N LEU A 9 -34.60 -8.33 -2.76
CA LEU A 9 -35.40 -7.15 -3.13
C LEU A 9 -34.92 -6.56 -4.46
N PHE A 10 -33.64 -6.58 -4.73
CA PHE A 10 -33.12 -6.13 -6.02
C PHE A 10 -33.59 -7.03 -7.17
N ILE A 11 -33.57 -8.36 -6.98
CA ILE A 11 -34.12 -9.32 -7.96
C ILE A 11 -35.62 -9.09 -8.17
N LEU A 12 -36.38 -8.86 -7.10
CA LEU A 12 -37.79 -8.54 -7.20
C LEU A 12 -38.03 -7.25 -7.97
N ALA A 13 -37.23 -6.21 -7.70
CA ALA A 13 -37.32 -4.94 -8.43
C ALA A 13 -37.05 -5.14 -9.93
N LEU A 14 -35.98 -5.87 -10.29
CA LEU A 14 -35.68 -6.21 -11.69
C LEU A 14 -36.75 -7.03 -12.38
N SER A 15 -37.53 -7.85 -11.64
CA SER A 15 -38.62 -8.66 -12.20
C SER A 15 -39.91 -7.89 -12.39
N THR A 16 -40.07 -6.74 -11.71
CA THR A 16 -41.32 -5.97 -11.67
C THR A 16 -41.21 -4.60 -12.33
N LEU A 17 -40.01 -4.06 -12.43
CA LEU A 17 -39.73 -2.73 -12.98
C LEU A 17 -38.71 -2.82 -14.12
N ASP A 18 -38.91 -1.98 -15.14
CA ASP A 18 -37.87 -1.78 -16.14
C ASP A 18 -36.86 -0.74 -15.63
N LEU A 19 -35.73 -1.21 -15.18
CA LEU A 19 -34.62 -0.38 -14.67
C LEU A 19 -33.47 -0.21 -15.69
N SER A 20 -33.77 -0.43 -16.99
CA SER A 20 -32.75 -0.43 -18.04
C SER A 20 -32.00 0.91 -18.17
N GLU A 21 -32.71 2.04 -17.99
CA GLU A 21 -32.10 3.36 -18.08
C GLU A 21 -31.35 3.72 -16.80
N GLU A 22 -31.86 3.35 -15.63
CA GLU A 22 -31.22 3.56 -14.35
C GLU A 22 -29.89 2.80 -14.26
N LEU A 23 -29.87 1.54 -14.71
CA LEU A 23 -28.67 0.69 -14.71
C LEU A 23 -27.59 1.14 -15.71
N LYS A 24 -27.95 1.93 -16.72
CA LYS A 24 -26.97 2.59 -17.58
C LYS A 24 -26.32 3.82 -16.92
N THR A 25 -27.07 4.48 -16.06
CA THR A 25 -26.67 5.75 -15.42
C THR A 25 -26.01 5.52 -14.07
N TYR A 26 -26.49 4.55 -13.30
CA TYR A 26 -26.04 4.28 -11.93
C TYR A 26 -25.30 2.95 -11.86
N GLN A 27 -24.18 2.95 -11.16
CA GLN A 27 -23.49 1.71 -10.80
C GLN A 27 -24.12 1.14 -9.54
N VAL A 28 -24.71 -0.05 -9.64
CA VAL A 28 -25.27 -0.79 -8.51
C VAL A 28 -24.21 -1.75 -7.97
N ILE A 29 -23.96 -1.68 -6.68
CA ILE A 29 -23.04 -2.54 -5.96
C ILE A 29 -23.84 -3.43 -5.03
N LEU A 30 -23.93 -4.70 -5.40
CA LEU A 30 -24.55 -5.73 -4.57
C LEU A 30 -23.52 -6.29 -3.60
N PHE A 31 -23.90 -6.41 -2.35
CA PHE A 31 -23.00 -6.96 -1.34
C PHE A 31 -23.77 -7.73 -0.27
N ASP A 32 -23.11 -8.73 0.29
CA ASP A 32 -23.57 -9.38 1.51
C ASP A 32 -22.90 -8.70 2.70
N ALA A 33 -23.70 -8.09 3.58
CA ALA A 33 -23.19 -7.40 4.77
C ALA A 33 -22.40 -8.33 5.73
N ALA A 34 -22.55 -9.65 5.58
CA ALA A 34 -21.79 -10.65 6.34
C ALA A 34 -20.39 -10.91 5.78
N THR A 35 -20.06 -10.48 4.55
CA THR A 35 -18.78 -10.72 3.92
C THR A 35 -17.79 -9.57 4.17
N LYS A 36 -16.53 -9.90 4.42
CA LYS A 36 -15.44 -8.90 4.56
C LYS A 36 -15.13 -8.15 3.26
N ASP A 37 -15.64 -8.63 2.14
CA ASP A 37 -15.34 -8.07 0.82
C ASP A 37 -16.03 -6.72 0.58
N VAL A 38 -17.03 -6.37 1.39
CA VAL A 38 -17.72 -5.08 1.34
C VAL A 38 -16.76 -3.91 1.56
N GLU A 39 -15.84 -4.02 2.53
CA GLU A 39 -14.85 -2.96 2.78
C GLU A 39 -13.98 -2.71 1.56
N ILE A 40 -13.60 -3.76 0.85
CA ILE A 40 -12.76 -3.69 -0.36
C ILE A 40 -13.53 -3.01 -1.50
N HIS A 41 -14.78 -3.40 -1.74
CA HIS A 41 -15.59 -2.82 -2.79
C HIS A 41 -15.90 -1.33 -2.56
N ILE A 42 -16.20 -0.95 -1.33
CA ILE A 42 -16.41 0.45 -0.97
C ILE A 42 -15.12 1.26 -1.12
N ALA A 43 -13.98 0.71 -0.66
CA ALA A 43 -12.68 1.35 -0.83
C ALA A 43 -12.32 1.54 -2.32
N MET A 44 -12.61 0.56 -3.18
CA MET A 44 -12.40 0.67 -4.64
C MET A 44 -13.25 1.77 -5.27
N VAL A 45 -14.49 1.96 -4.82
CA VAL A 45 -15.37 3.05 -5.29
C VAL A 45 -14.75 4.41 -4.99
N PHE A 46 -14.25 4.59 -3.76
CA PHE A 46 -13.60 5.85 -3.35
C PHE A 46 -12.24 6.08 -4.04
N ASP A 47 -11.52 5.02 -4.36
CA ASP A 47 -10.20 5.12 -5.02
C ASP A 47 -10.31 5.50 -6.51
N GLN A 48 -11.43 5.24 -7.15
CA GLN A 48 -11.67 5.50 -8.58
C GLN A 48 -12.08 6.94 -8.90
N GLN A 49 -12.52 7.71 -7.91
CA GLN A 49 -13.02 9.06 -8.12
C GLN A 49 -12.14 10.11 -7.42
N SER A 50 -12.18 11.32 -7.94
CA SER A 50 -11.50 12.44 -7.29
C SER A 50 -12.14 12.73 -5.94
N ILE A 51 -11.38 12.65 -4.87
CA ILE A 51 -11.84 12.96 -3.51
C ILE A 51 -12.43 14.36 -3.39
N LEU A 52 -11.98 15.31 -4.22
CA LEU A 52 -12.54 16.65 -4.27
C LEU A 52 -14.02 16.65 -4.71
N GLU A 53 -14.42 15.71 -5.54
CA GLU A 53 -15.84 15.54 -5.92
C GLU A 53 -16.66 15.08 -4.72
N TYR A 54 -16.13 14.20 -3.88
CA TYR A 54 -16.82 13.76 -2.66
C TYR A 54 -16.88 14.82 -1.58
N LEU A 55 -15.84 15.62 -1.40
CA LEU A 55 -15.81 16.69 -0.41
C LEU A 55 -16.80 17.82 -0.73
N SER A 56 -17.23 17.95 -1.98
CA SER A 56 -18.27 18.89 -2.39
C SER A 56 -19.69 18.38 -2.12
N LEU A 57 -19.86 17.09 -1.81
CA LEU A 57 -21.16 16.46 -1.57
C LEU A 57 -21.47 16.46 -0.07
N TYR A 58 -22.33 17.38 0.35
CA TYR A 58 -22.80 17.50 1.74
C TYR A 58 -23.58 16.26 2.21
N GLU A 59 -24.13 15.51 1.28
CA GLU A 59 -24.90 14.28 1.52
C GLU A 59 -24.24 13.12 0.77
N MET A 60 -23.16 12.63 1.32
CA MET A 60 -22.39 11.54 0.69
C MET A 60 -23.14 10.21 0.69
N PHE A 61 -24.00 10.00 1.68
CA PHE A 61 -24.79 8.79 1.84
C PHE A 61 -26.24 9.13 2.13
N ILE A 62 -27.12 8.83 1.17
CA ILE A 62 -28.56 9.02 1.31
C ILE A 62 -29.20 7.66 1.52
N SER A 63 -29.76 7.46 2.69
CA SER A 63 -30.49 6.23 2.99
C SER A 63 -31.95 6.35 2.54
N SER A 64 -32.47 5.33 1.86
CA SER A 64 -33.88 5.27 1.53
C SER A 64 -34.74 5.24 2.81
N HIS A 65 -35.82 6.03 2.83
CA HIS A 65 -36.73 6.07 3.98
C HIS A 65 -37.37 4.68 4.25
N TYR A 66 -37.60 3.89 3.23
CA TYR A 66 -38.08 2.51 3.34
C TYR A 66 -37.05 1.65 4.10
N TYR A 67 -35.78 1.69 3.71
CA TYR A 67 -34.72 0.94 4.36
C TYR A 67 -34.50 1.38 5.79
N LEU A 68 -34.51 2.67 6.08
CA LEU A 68 -34.43 3.18 7.45
C LEU A 68 -35.54 2.64 8.35
N LYS A 69 -36.72 2.45 7.79
CA LYS A 69 -37.87 1.96 8.56
C LYS A 69 -37.84 0.44 8.80
N TYR A 70 -37.40 -0.34 7.83
CA TYR A 70 -37.53 -1.80 7.87
C TYR A 70 -36.21 -2.54 8.03
N TYR A 71 -35.08 -1.88 7.72
CA TYR A 71 -33.74 -2.44 7.72
C TYR A 71 -32.73 -1.52 8.43
N GLU A 72 -33.17 -0.83 9.49
CA GLU A 72 -32.39 0.19 10.19
C GLU A 72 -30.99 -0.30 10.59
N THR A 73 -30.88 -1.49 11.15
CA THR A 73 -29.60 -2.06 11.60
C THR A 73 -28.62 -2.24 10.45
N SER A 74 -29.09 -2.77 9.32
CA SER A 74 -28.26 -2.97 8.13
C SER A 74 -27.78 -1.65 7.55
N ILE A 75 -28.67 -0.65 7.49
CA ILE A 75 -28.35 0.69 6.99
C ILE A 75 -27.35 1.41 7.90
N LEU A 76 -27.49 1.32 9.22
CA LEU A 76 -26.54 1.93 10.16
C LEU A 76 -25.16 1.29 10.02
N SER A 77 -25.08 -0.02 9.94
CA SER A 77 -23.83 -0.74 9.72
C SER A 77 -23.17 -0.38 8.39
N LEU A 78 -23.95 -0.26 7.33
CA LEU A 78 -23.46 0.18 6.02
C LEU A 78 -22.93 1.62 6.06
N ASN A 79 -23.67 2.54 6.69
CA ASN A 79 -23.24 3.93 6.82
C ASN A 79 -21.91 4.04 7.59
N GLU A 80 -21.77 3.31 8.71
CA GLU A 80 -20.52 3.26 9.47
C GLU A 80 -19.36 2.74 8.60
N LEU A 81 -19.60 1.69 7.81
CA LEU A 81 -18.61 1.12 6.92
C LEU A 81 -18.22 2.11 5.81
N CYS A 82 -19.16 2.79 5.20
CA CYS A 82 -18.93 3.83 4.19
C CYS A 82 -18.11 4.99 4.76
N ILE A 83 -18.48 5.48 5.95
CA ILE A 83 -17.74 6.57 6.63
C ILE A 83 -16.29 6.14 6.93
N LYS A 84 -16.11 4.93 7.44
CA LYS A 84 -14.78 4.37 7.72
C LYS A 84 -13.95 4.28 6.44
N SER A 85 -14.51 3.73 5.37
CA SER A 85 -13.83 3.57 4.07
C SER A 85 -13.51 4.91 3.42
N ALA A 86 -14.43 5.88 3.45
CA ALA A 86 -14.18 7.24 3.00
C ALA A 86 -13.05 7.91 3.80
N SER A 87 -13.04 7.74 5.12
CA SER A 87 -11.99 8.29 5.98
C SER A 87 -10.62 7.69 5.68
N VAL A 88 -10.56 6.41 5.32
CA VAL A 88 -9.32 5.75 4.88
C VAL A 88 -8.90 6.27 3.50
N ALA A 89 -9.82 6.36 2.55
CA ALA A 89 -9.55 6.90 1.22
C ALA A 89 -9.05 8.34 1.26
N ILE A 90 -9.70 9.20 2.06
CA ILE A 90 -9.28 10.59 2.28
C ILE A 90 -7.86 10.67 2.85
N ARG A 91 -7.55 9.82 3.82
CA ARG A 91 -6.22 9.76 4.43
C ARG A 91 -5.16 9.28 3.45
N ASN A 92 -5.49 8.31 2.62
CA ASN A 92 -4.56 7.73 1.65
C ASN A 92 -4.40 8.59 0.39
N ALA A 93 -5.40 9.37 0.02
CA ALA A 93 -5.37 10.19 -1.19
C ALA A 93 -4.55 11.47 -1.07
N ASP A 94 -4.08 11.78 0.14
CA ASP A 94 -3.22 12.95 0.37
C ASP A 94 -3.76 14.22 -0.30
N ILE A 95 -4.72 14.83 0.34
CA ILE A 95 -5.51 15.98 -0.18
C ILE A 95 -4.63 17.20 -0.50
N THR A 96 -3.37 17.19 -0.07
CA THR A 96 -2.44 18.26 -0.41
C THR A 96 -1.73 17.94 -1.73
N CYS A 97 -1.83 18.82 -2.72
CA CYS A 97 -1.05 18.75 -3.96
C CYS A 97 0.47 18.75 -3.69
N PHE A 98 0.88 19.11 -2.47
CA PHE A 98 2.29 19.22 -2.08
C PHE A 98 2.99 17.86 -2.04
N LEU A 99 2.38 16.85 -1.42
CA LEU A 99 3.04 15.56 -1.25
C LEU A 99 3.21 14.79 -2.57
N PRO A 100 2.23 14.71 -3.49
CA PRO A 100 2.46 14.21 -4.83
C PRO A 100 3.57 14.96 -5.58
N LEU A 101 3.59 16.29 -5.51
CA LEU A 101 4.66 17.09 -6.16
C LEU A 101 6.02 16.80 -5.55
N LEU A 102 6.12 16.70 -4.22
CA LEU A 102 7.34 16.35 -3.52
C LEU A 102 7.85 14.96 -3.95
N THR A 103 6.98 13.95 -3.87
CA THR A 103 7.36 12.57 -4.20
C THR A 103 7.71 12.37 -5.67
N HIS A 104 7.05 13.10 -6.58
CA HIS A 104 7.44 13.12 -7.99
C HIS A 104 8.77 13.86 -8.23
N GLY A 105 8.99 14.97 -7.52
CA GLY A 105 10.26 15.67 -7.55
C GLY A 105 11.43 14.80 -7.08
N GLN A 106 11.23 14.05 -6.00
CA GLN A 106 12.21 13.08 -5.49
C GLN A 106 12.45 11.93 -6.48
N PHE A 107 11.39 11.40 -7.09
CA PHE A 107 11.54 10.40 -8.15
C PHE A 107 12.45 10.91 -9.28
N LEU A 108 12.21 12.12 -9.78
CA LEU A 108 13.03 12.70 -10.85
C LEU A 108 14.50 12.85 -10.41
N GLN A 109 14.74 13.25 -9.16
CA GLN A 109 16.09 13.35 -8.60
C GLN A 109 16.76 11.97 -8.43
N ASN A 110 15.98 10.92 -8.17
CA ASN A 110 16.48 9.56 -7.97
C ASN A 110 16.71 8.79 -9.28
N ILE A 111 16.23 9.28 -10.43
CA ILE A 111 16.40 8.57 -11.72
C ILE A 111 17.86 8.22 -12.01
N PRO A 112 18.85 9.11 -11.88
CA PRO A 112 20.24 8.76 -12.14
C PRO A 112 20.72 7.58 -11.28
N SER A 113 20.49 7.65 -9.96
CA SER A 113 20.85 6.57 -9.03
C SER A 113 20.09 5.27 -9.31
N MET A 114 18.82 5.37 -9.74
CA MET A 114 18.03 4.23 -10.13
C MET A 114 18.64 3.51 -11.34
N LEU A 115 19.07 4.26 -12.36
CA LEU A 115 19.66 3.66 -13.57
C LEU A 115 21.02 2.99 -13.28
N GLU A 116 21.73 3.42 -12.23
CA GLU A 116 22.98 2.81 -11.77
C GLU A 116 22.73 1.63 -10.80
N SER A 117 21.54 1.55 -10.20
CA SER A 117 21.16 0.52 -9.23
C SER A 117 20.88 -0.83 -9.88
N ILE A 118 20.74 -1.87 -9.04
CA ILE A 118 20.45 -3.21 -9.52
C ILE A 118 18.97 -3.28 -9.96
N PRO A 119 18.67 -3.68 -11.19
CA PRO A 119 17.29 -3.90 -11.63
C PRO A 119 16.61 -5.00 -10.80
N PHE A 120 15.42 -4.73 -10.29
CA PHE A 120 14.68 -5.65 -9.42
C PHE A 120 14.39 -7.00 -10.11
N GLN A 121 14.05 -6.99 -11.40
CA GLN A 121 13.78 -8.19 -12.19
C GLN A 121 15.00 -9.12 -12.26
N ARG A 122 16.20 -8.56 -12.27
CA ARG A 122 17.43 -9.35 -12.24
C ARG A 122 17.56 -10.13 -10.92
N ILE A 123 17.35 -9.47 -9.80
CA ILE A 123 17.41 -10.13 -8.48
C ILE A 123 16.31 -11.18 -8.32
N LEU A 124 15.09 -10.91 -8.82
CA LEU A 124 14.03 -11.90 -8.83
C LEU A 124 14.45 -13.17 -9.60
N SER A 125 15.03 -13.01 -10.79
CA SER A 125 15.44 -14.15 -11.60
C SER A 125 16.59 -14.95 -10.96
N GLU A 126 17.55 -14.27 -10.34
CA GLU A 126 18.74 -14.88 -9.74
C GLU A 126 18.45 -15.56 -8.39
N ARG A 127 17.46 -15.07 -7.64
CA ARG A 127 17.19 -15.50 -6.25
C ARG A 127 15.90 -16.27 -6.06
N LYS A 128 15.09 -16.42 -7.09
CA LYS A 128 13.85 -17.18 -7.03
C LYS A 128 14.10 -18.61 -6.56
N ASN A 129 13.30 -19.07 -5.60
CA ASN A 129 13.31 -20.44 -5.05
C ASN A 129 14.64 -20.86 -4.36
N LYS A 130 15.43 -19.91 -3.86
CA LYS A 130 16.65 -20.27 -3.07
C LYS A 130 16.36 -20.65 -1.63
N PHE A 131 15.25 -20.18 -1.08
CA PHE A 131 14.82 -20.48 0.27
C PHE A 131 13.33 -20.77 0.29
N ASP A 132 12.93 -21.70 1.14
CA ASP A 132 11.52 -22.08 1.31
C ASP A 132 10.78 -21.16 2.30
N ASN A 133 11.50 -20.40 3.10
CA ASN A 133 10.95 -19.57 4.16
C ASN A 133 11.41 -18.13 4.04
N THR A 134 10.49 -17.22 4.37
CA THR A 134 10.74 -15.78 4.43
C THR A 134 10.27 -15.22 5.77
N ILE A 135 11.05 -14.34 6.36
CA ILE A 135 10.71 -13.64 7.60
C ILE A 135 10.70 -12.15 7.34
N VAL A 136 9.57 -11.50 7.63
CA VAL A 136 9.45 -10.04 7.58
C VAL A 136 9.59 -9.47 9.00
N VAL A 137 10.52 -8.54 9.17
CA VAL A 137 10.85 -7.93 10.46
C VAL A 137 10.50 -6.46 10.45
N SER A 138 9.67 -6.04 11.40
CA SER A 138 9.27 -4.65 11.61
C SER A 138 9.60 -4.19 13.04
N ALA A 139 9.80 -2.87 13.21
CA ALA A 139 10.06 -2.25 14.49
C ALA A 139 8.79 -2.23 15.37
N GLY A 140 8.55 -3.29 16.11
CA GLY A 140 7.45 -3.40 17.05
C GLY A 140 7.93 -3.75 18.45
N PRO A 141 7.12 -3.53 19.49
CA PRO A 141 7.53 -3.81 20.88
C PRO A 141 7.81 -5.29 21.15
N SER A 142 7.30 -6.18 20.31
CA SER A 142 7.56 -7.62 20.39
C SER A 142 8.90 -8.04 19.80
N LEU A 143 9.51 -7.23 18.95
CA LEU A 143 10.74 -7.59 18.23
C LEU A 143 11.87 -7.99 19.19
N ALA A 144 12.09 -7.22 20.26
CA ALA A 144 13.14 -7.50 21.23
C ALA A 144 13.04 -8.92 21.84
N LYS A 145 11.81 -9.44 22.01
CA LYS A 145 11.59 -10.79 22.53
C LYS A 145 11.87 -11.89 21.50
N GLN A 146 11.81 -11.54 20.21
CA GLN A 146 11.96 -12.48 19.10
C GLN A 146 13.38 -12.53 18.53
N LEU A 147 14.26 -11.59 18.89
CA LEU A 147 15.63 -11.51 18.37
C LEU A 147 16.43 -12.82 18.55
N PRO A 148 16.39 -13.52 19.71
CA PRO A 148 17.11 -14.77 19.84
C PRO A 148 16.63 -15.86 18.87
N LEU A 149 15.30 -15.92 18.64
CA LEU A 149 14.70 -16.86 17.70
C LEU A 149 15.09 -16.47 16.26
N LEU A 150 14.99 -15.21 15.92
CA LEU A 150 15.37 -14.69 14.60
C LEU A 150 16.84 -15.02 14.28
N LYS A 151 17.74 -14.85 15.25
CA LYS A 151 19.15 -15.22 15.12
C LYS A 151 19.37 -16.69 14.81
N ALA A 152 18.57 -17.57 15.43
CA ALA A 152 18.64 -19.01 15.18
C ALA A 152 18.13 -19.43 13.79
N TYR A 153 17.39 -18.55 13.13
CA TYR A 153 16.79 -18.81 11.81
C TYR A 153 17.43 -18.01 10.67
N GLN A 154 18.38 -17.12 10.94
CA GLN A 154 18.93 -16.23 9.90
C GLN A 154 19.56 -16.96 8.71
N ASP A 155 20.11 -18.17 8.90
CA ASP A 155 20.70 -18.97 7.82
C ASP A 155 19.68 -19.96 7.16
N LYS A 156 18.42 -19.92 7.61
CA LYS A 156 17.36 -20.86 7.18
C LYS A 156 16.21 -20.18 6.47
N ALA A 157 16.20 -18.87 6.45
CA ALA A 157 15.14 -18.07 5.86
C ALA A 157 15.71 -16.78 5.25
N VAL A 158 15.02 -16.23 4.26
CA VAL A 158 15.31 -14.89 3.76
C VAL A 158 14.70 -13.88 4.73
N ILE A 159 15.49 -12.91 5.19
CA ILE A 159 15.05 -11.88 6.12
C ILE A 159 14.86 -10.55 5.39
N PHE A 160 13.62 -10.10 5.33
CA PHE A 160 13.25 -8.73 4.95
C PHE A 160 13.10 -7.88 6.21
N CYS A 161 13.80 -6.78 6.26
CA CYS A 161 13.82 -5.87 7.40
C CYS A 161 13.27 -4.51 6.99
N ALA A 162 12.21 -4.03 7.65
CA ALA A 162 11.85 -2.63 7.56
C ALA A 162 12.96 -1.76 8.20
N ASP A 163 13.27 -0.62 7.58
CA ASP A 163 14.35 0.30 7.97
C ASP A 163 14.41 0.60 9.47
N GLY A 164 13.24 0.87 10.08
CA GLY A 164 13.14 1.15 11.52
C GLY A 164 13.59 0.00 12.44
N ALA A 165 13.58 -1.26 11.95
CA ALA A 165 14.01 -2.41 12.73
C ALA A 165 15.52 -2.70 12.59
N LEU A 166 16.18 -2.14 11.59
CA LEU A 166 17.54 -2.48 11.20
C LEU A 166 18.54 -2.30 12.35
N SER A 167 18.46 -1.19 13.09
CA SER A 167 19.39 -0.92 14.20
C SER A 167 19.27 -1.91 15.36
N MET A 168 18.10 -2.54 15.53
CA MET A 168 17.92 -3.59 16.55
C MET A 168 18.56 -4.89 16.09
N LEU A 169 18.42 -5.25 14.82
CA LEU A 169 19.03 -6.45 14.25
C LEU A 169 20.56 -6.35 14.29
N GLU A 170 21.11 -5.22 13.87
CA GLU A 170 22.57 -4.98 13.87
C GLU A 170 23.20 -5.11 15.25
N LYS A 171 22.54 -4.60 16.30
CA LYS A 171 23.02 -4.72 17.68
C LYS A 171 23.14 -6.18 18.13
N GLU A 172 22.31 -7.06 17.61
CA GLU A 172 22.32 -8.50 17.92
C GLU A 172 23.19 -9.30 16.93
N GLY A 173 23.82 -8.63 15.98
CA GLY A 173 24.64 -9.26 14.93
C GLY A 173 23.80 -10.09 13.97
N ILE A 174 22.54 -9.68 13.73
CA ILE A 174 21.65 -10.26 12.73
C ILE A 174 21.74 -9.40 11.46
N VAL A 175 22.12 -10.01 10.34
CA VAL A 175 22.24 -9.34 9.05
C VAL A 175 21.04 -9.73 8.19
N PRO A 176 20.12 -8.80 7.89
CA PRO A 176 19.02 -9.08 6.99
C PRO A 176 19.50 -9.21 5.55
N ASP A 177 18.85 -10.01 4.73
CA ASP A 177 19.11 -10.10 3.28
C ASP A 177 18.68 -8.83 2.57
N TYR A 178 17.52 -8.29 2.96
CA TYR A 178 16.92 -7.11 2.37
C TYR A 178 16.52 -6.10 3.43
N VAL A 179 16.77 -4.83 3.15
CA VAL A 179 16.27 -3.69 3.94
C VAL A 179 15.33 -2.88 3.07
N THR A 180 14.13 -2.61 3.54
CA THR A 180 13.10 -1.88 2.78
C THR A 180 12.87 -0.50 3.34
N ASN A 181 12.79 0.52 2.45
CA ASN A 181 12.44 1.89 2.80
C ASN A 181 11.46 2.50 1.79
N LEU A 182 10.42 3.14 2.33
CA LEU A 182 9.41 3.88 1.57
C LEU A 182 9.42 5.37 1.86
N ASP A 183 10.13 5.79 2.90
CA ASP A 183 9.97 7.11 3.49
C ASP A 183 10.54 8.19 2.56
N PHE A 184 9.69 9.15 2.24
CA PHE A 184 10.01 10.31 1.43
C PHE A 184 10.55 11.48 2.27
N THR A 185 10.61 11.34 3.60
CA THR A 185 11.13 12.38 4.49
C THR A 185 12.62 12.18 4.75
N ASP A 186 13.30 13.25 5.12
CA ASP A 186 14.72 13.21 5.50
C ASP A 186 14.96 12.45 6.81
N LEU A 187 13.91 12.25 7.61
CA LEU A 187 13.99 11.46 8.86
C LEU A 187 14.44 10.03 8.60
N ALA A 188 14.18 9.50 7.40
CA ALA A 188 14.67 8.18 6.99
C ALA A 188 16.21 8.07 7.07
N MET A 189 16.94 9.17 6.94
CA MET A 189 18.40 9.18 7.12
C MET A 189 18.84 8.64 8.48
N ASN A 190 18.04 8.81 9.52
CA ASN A 190 18.37 8.31 10.86
C ASN A 190 18.51 6.79 10.91
N PHE A 191 17.88 6.08 10.00
CA PHE A 191 17.95 4.62 9.90
C PHE A 191 19.19 4.15 9.12
N PHE A 192 19.80 5.04 8.33
CA PHE A 192 20.94 4.73 7.46
C PHE A 192 22.26 5.43 7.89
N GLN A 193 22.20 6.37 8.82
CA GLN A 193 23.40 7.00 9.40
C GLN A 193 24.20 5.97 10.23
N ASN A 194 25.48 5.87 10.00
CA ASN A 194 26.43 4.97 10.69
C ASN A 194 26.42 3.50 10.23
N LYS A 195 25.97 3.19 9.01
CA LYS A 195 25.85 1.80 8.61
C LYS A 195 26.96 1.39 7.66
N GLU A 196 27.89 0.64 8.21
CA GLU A 196 28.77 -0.21 7.42
C GLU A 196 28.03 -1.43 6.84
N ASN A 197 26.72 -1.32 6.56
CA ASN A 197 25.88 -2.44 6.14
C ASN A 197 26.23 -2.85 4.71
N LYS A 198 27.30 -3.60 4.60
CA LYS A 198 28.00 -3.93 3.35
C LYS A 198 27.37 -5.13 2.62
N THR A 199 26.42 -5.84 3.26
CA THR A 199 25.95 -7.14 2.77
C THR A 199 24.46 -7.21 2.45
N SER A 200 23.62 -6.39 3.08
CA SER A 200 22.18 -6.34 2.77
C SER A 200 21.91 -5.57 1.48
N LEU A 201 20.93 -6.04 0.71
CA LEU A 201 20.40 -5.28 -0.41
C LEU A 201 19.30 -4.34 0.08
N ASN A 202 19.36 -3.08 -0.35
CA ASN A 202 18.35 -2.08 -0.01
C ASN A 202 17.29 -2.00 -1.11
N ILE A 203 16.03 -2.22 -0.75
CA ILE A 203 14.88 -2.05 -1.64
C ILE A 203 14.23 -0.71 -1.30
N LEU A 204 14.38 0.26 -2.19
CA LEU A 204 13.94 1.62 -1.99
C LEU A 204 12.76 1.94 -2.92
N SER A 205 11.78 2.66 -2.41
CA SER A 205 10.78 3.28 -3.29
C SER A 205 11.45 4.33 -4.18
N CYS A 206 11.00 4.48 -5.40
CA CYS A 206 11.46 5.56 -6.29
C CYS A 206 11.24 6.97 -5.71
N ALA A 207 10.35 7.10 -4.73
CA ALA A 207 10.07 8.34 -4.01
C ALA A 207 10.80 8.44 -2.65
N THR A 208 11.68 7.52 -2.31
CA THR A 208 12.54 7.63 -1.12
C THR A 208 13.34 8.94 -1.16
N HIS A 209 13.57 9.55 0.01
CA HIS A 209 14.28 10.82 0.08
C HIS A 209 15.68 10.73 -0.59
N PRO A 210 16.06 11.67 -1.48
CA PRO A 210 17.29 11.58 -2.27
C PRO A 210 18.55 11.43 -1.41
N ASN A 211 18.61 12.06 -0.24
CA ASN A 211 19.75 11.91 0.66
C ASN A 211 19.96 10.46 1.12
N VAL A 212 18.88 9.70 1.33
CA VAL A 212 18.96 8.26 1.65
C VAL A 212 19.55 7.51 0.46
N VAL A 213 19.00 7.75 -0.73
CA VAL A 213 19.46 7.10 -1.97
C VAL A 213 20.95 7.38 -2.21
N HIS A 214 21.38 8.63 -2.08
CA HIS A 214 22.78 9.03 -2.30
C HIS A 214 23.74 8.55 -1.20
N SER A 215 23.23 8.22 -0.01
CA SER A 215 24.06 7.69 1.08
C SER A 215 24.43 6.22 0.90
N LEU A 216 23.76 5.53 0.01
CA LEU A 216 23.93 4.10 -0.24
C LEU A 216 24.68 3.88 -1.56
N LYS A 217 25.40 2.76 -1.64
CA LYS A 217 26.07 2.38 -2.87
C LYS A 217 25.07 1.77 -3.87
N ALA A 218 25.16 2.17 -5.13
CA ALA A 218 24.28 1.68 -6.20
C ALA A 218 24.28 0.14 -6.31
N GLU A 219 25.45 -0.49 -6.12
CA GLU A 219 25.62 -1.95 -6.12
C GLU A 219 24.87 -2.70 -5.01
N ASN A 220 24.39 -1.98 -3.99
CA ASN A 220 23.63 -2.52 -2.87
C ASN A 220 22.16 -2.01 -2.86
N CYS A 221 21.74 -1.38 -3.92
CA CYS A 221 20.39 -0.77 -4.01
C CYS A 221 19.58 -1.33 -5.17
N MET A 222 18.31 -1.50 -4.91
CA MET A 222 17.26 -1.70 -5.89
C MET A 222 16.21 -0.60 -5.69
N ILE A 223 16.05 0.26 -6.68
CA ILE A 223 15.03 1.32 -6.62
C ILE A 223 13.85 0.86 -7.47
N VAL A 224 12.71 0.63 -6.81
CA VAL A 224 11.51 0.09 -7.43
C VAL A 224 10.47 1.18 -7.67
N LEU A 225 9.74 1.06 -8.77
CA LEU A 225 8.69 1.98 -9.15
C LEU A 225 7.37 1.65 -8.43
N ARG A 226 6.59 2.67 -8.13
CA ARG A 226 5.21 2.48 -7.69
C ARG A 226 4.34 2.04 -8.86
N ASN A 227 3.42 1.12 -8.61
CA ASN A 227 2.43 0.69 -9.61
C ASN A 227 1.33 1.75 -9.80
N LYS A 228 1.69 2.87 -10.39
CA LYS A 228 0.81 4.01 -10.71
C LYS A 228 0.99 4.39 -12.17
N ALA A 229 -0.08 4.84 -12.81
CA ALA A 229 -0.11 5.16 -14.24
C ALA A 229 1.02 6.13 -14.69
N LEU A 230 1.40 7.07 -13.83
CA LEU A 230 2.49 8.00 -14.13
C LEU A 230 3.81 7.26 -14.33
N TYR A 231 4.20 6.39 -13.39
CA TYR A 231 5.48 5.68 -13.46
C TYR A 231 5.51 4.66 -14.60
N GLN A 232 4.38 4.04 -14.92
CA GLN A 232 4.25 3.11 -16.04
C GLN A 232 4.57 3.78 -17.40
N ARG A 233 4.35 5.09 -17.52
CA ARG A 233 4.67 5.84 -18.74
C ARG A 233 6.16 5.91 -19.05
N PHE A 234 7.03 5.71 -18.06
CA PHE A 234 8.48 5.70 -18.28
C PHE A 234 9.00 4.39 -18.88
N ASN A 235 8.16 3.35 -18.92
CA ASN A 235 8.49 2.04 -19.50
C ASN A 235 9.78 1.40 -18.93
N LEU A 236 10.02 1.58 -17.65
CA LEU A 236 11.19 1.09 -16.92
C LEU A 236 10.91 -0.29 -16.30
N ASN A 237 10.49 -1.25 -17.11
CA ASN A 237 9.98 -2.55 -16.64
C ASN A 237 11.03 -3.38 -15.89
N ASP A 238 12.32 -3.24 -16.21
CA ASP A 238 13.40 -3.98 -15.57
C ASP A 238 13.56 -3.63 -14.08
N PHE A 239 13.17 -2.41 -13.70
CA PHE A 239 13.18 -1.96 -12.30
C PHE A 239 12.00 -2.44 -11.48
N GLY A 240 10.96 -2.98 -12.12
CA GLY A 240 9.77 -3.51 -11.48
C GLY A 240 8.79 -2.44 -10.99
N TYR A 241 7.53 -2.83 -10.92
CA TYR A 241 6.43 -2.01 -10.38
C TYR A 241 5.85 -2.74 -9.18
N ILE A 242 5.84 -2.09 -8.03
CA ILE A 242 5.39 -2.69 -6.76
C ILE A 242 4.32 -1.81 -6.14
N ASP A 243 3.30 -2.44 -5.61
CA ASP A 243 2.33 -1.80 -4.73
C ASP A 243 2.93 -1.68 -3.34
N THR A 244 3.17 -0.45 -2.92
CA THR A 244 3.95 -0.18 -1.72
C THR A 244 3.14 -0.22 -0.42
N GLY A 245 1.81 -0.33 -0.48
CA GLY A 245 0.99 -0.25 0.72
C GLY A 245 1.11 1.10 1.47
N THR A 246 0.69 1.12 2.72
CA THR A 246 0.73 2.33 3.58
C THR A 246 1.86 2.32 4.60
N HIS A 247 2.53 1.20 4.79
CA HIS A 247 3.63 1.01 5.74
C HIS A 247 4.79 0.27 5.10
N VAL A 248 6.00 0.55 5.60
CA VAL A 248 7.22 -0.12 5.12
C VAL A 248 7.14 -1.64 5.24
N SER A 249 6.50 -2.15 6.29
CA SER A 249 6.27 -3.58 6.46
C SER A 249 5.35 -4.22 5.41
N HIS A 250 4.49 -3.44 4.76
CA HIS A 250 3.70 -3.94 3.62
C HIS A 250 4.53 -3.98 2.34
N PHE A 251 5.59 -3.19 2.28
CA PHE A 251 6.52 -3.16 1.18
C PHE A 251 7.54 -4.31 1.26
N SER A 252 7.88 -4.73 2.48
CA SER A 252 8.77 -5.86 2.74
C SER A 252 8.07 -7.19 2.46
#